data_a0e3e603548812f570f819b5304cf28d
#
_entry.id   a0e3e603548812f570f819b5304cf28d
#
_cell.length_a   1.000
_cell.length_b   1.000
_cell.length_c   1.000
_cell.angle_alpha   90.00
_cell.angle_beta   90.00
_cell.angle_gamma   90.00
#
_symmetry.space_group_name_H-M   'P 1'
#
loop_
_entity.id
_entity.type
_entity.pdbx_description
1 polymer ?
#
loop_
_entity_poly.entity_id
_entity_poly.type
_entity_poly.pdbx_seq_one_letter_code
_entity_poly.pdbx_strand_id
1 'polypeptide(L)'
;MIHLGFIHKLKSLASELVGLRAMLLIGSCGRGVYSANSDIDVQLLVNSEFDQNELSQLLLRDFEAYAAIVRPCGLRGKLTVYFEQYPKIDFGIYTQLSDLNRNYIGSELTDLSTSVLYLCPEEQSSILKYLQGLLEQGTPRIGRQEVEDLIDRFVYEYERASMMHRRSDAYQFYFFYNIALQCVVQLSSLAHGVLHYNFLPKKFTTQCSRSEQKQFTQLAGTLFLPECNALKRRILDHFYPLVEQLVAHKLEETKAFCEMVYERDYFWNFRDLSRHIPSIFPSLIYRSSALSLVLDPDKALELLNRHQISTIIDLRAVDKCVGGDKVCFRYADDGSYAPHLLEGRNYVLADLDPWEQPQSFIDSEHHRGTNAEIAYRFFVVACQPQIRLIMQTILEAFGPVLIHCFAGKDRTGIVAAMLAWLSGANPEQIMQDYLASEQDTQADLLRIALDLIEQYGGIEAYLSDCGLEPFQIQELKYKLKYG
;
A
#
# COMPACT_ATOMS: atom_id res chain seq x y z
N MET A 1 -9.64 -40.45 -13.78
CA MET A 1 -10.66 -41.51 -13.54
C MET A 1 -11.62 -41.11 -12.42
N ILE A 2 -11.14 -40.53 -11.33
CA ILE A 2 -11.96 -40.17 -10.14
C ILE A 2 -13.06 -39.16 -10.52
N HIS A 3 -12.73 -38.08 -11.22
CA HIS A 3 -13.73 -37.06 -11.64
C HIS A 3 -14.84 -37.64 -12.53
N LEU A 4 -14.50 -38.52 -13.48
CA LEU A 4 -15.50 -39.13 -14.36
C LEU A 4 -16.51 -40.01 -13.59
N GLY A 5 -16.03 -40.79 -12.62
CA GLY A 5 -16.92 -41.58 -11.74
C GLY A 5 -17.85 -40.70 -10.93
N PHE A 6 -17.33 -39.56 -10.46
CA PHE A 6 -18.12 -38.61 -9.70
C PHE A 6 -19.15 -37.88 -10.56
N ILE A 7 -18.76 -37.41 -11.74
CA ILE A 7 -19.66 -36.76 -12.72
C ILE A 7 -20.79 -37.72 -13.11
N HIS A 8 -20.47 -39.02 -13.25
CA HIS A 8 -21.51 -40.03 -13.55
C HIS A 8 -22.51 -40.18 -12.39
N LYS A 9 -22.03 -40.20 -11.15
CA LYS A 9 -22.91 -40.20 -9.98
C LYS A 9 -23.80 -38.94 -9.91
N LEU A 10 -23.26 -37.76 -10.24
CA LEU A 10 -24.04 -36.52 -10.30
C LEU A 10 -25.16 -36.58 -11.35
N LYS A 11 -24.90 -37.20 -12.53
CA LYS A 11 -25.93 -37.39 -13.53
C LYS A 11 -27.07 -38.28 -13.02
N SER A 12 -26.76 -39.34 -12.31
CA SER A 12 -27.76 -40.21 -11.71
C SER A 12 -28.58 -39.50 -10.66
N LEU A 13 -27.91 -38.75 -9.76
CA LEU A 13 -28.56 -37.97 -8.72
C LEU A 13 -29.52 -36.90 -9.28
N ALA A 14 -29.19 -36.31 -10.40
CA ALA A 14 -29.96 -35.20 -10.99
C ALA A 14 -31.42 -35.57 -11.27
N SER A 15 -31.69 -36.82 -11.60
CA SER A 15 -33.07 -37.29 -11.85
C SER A 15 -33.91 -37.48 -10.57
N GLU A 16 -33.28 -37.51 -9.41
CA GLU A 16 -33.92 -37.70 -8.10
C GLU A 16 -34.22 -36.35 -7.43
N LEU A 17 -33.59 -35.25 -7.86
CA LEU A 17 -33.74 -33.94 -7.25
C LEU A 17 -35.01 -33.23 -7.67
N VAL A 18 -35.91 -33.04 -6.70
CA VAL A 18 -37.16 -32.29 -6.92
C VAL A 18 -36.84 -30.83 -7.24
N GLY A 19 -37.52 -30.28 -8.24
CA GLY A 19 -37.34 -28.88 -8.62
C GLY A 19 -36.07 -28.56 -9.42
N LEU A 20 -35.24 -29.55 -9.77
CA LEU A 20 -34.10 -29.35 -10.63
C LEU A 20 -34.55 -29.24 -12.10
N ARG A 21 -34.21 -28.12 -12.74
CA ARG A 21 -34.55 -27.84 -14.17
C ARG A 21 -33.37 -28.13 -15.10
N ALA A 22 -32.13 -27.79 -14.66
CA ALA A 22 -30.91 -28.15 -15.35
C ALA A 22 -29.71 -28.32 -14.39
N MET A 23 -28.79 -29.19 -14.77
CA MET A 23 -27.47 -29.34 -14.14
C MET A 23 -26.40 -29.23 -15.21
N LEU A 24 -25.53 -28.25 -15.06
CA LEU A 24 -24.47 -27.94 -16.01
C LEU A 24 -23.11 -28.08 -15.36
N LEU A 25 -22.19 -28.78 -16.00
CA LEU A 25 -20.79 -28.87 -15.64
C LEU A 25 -20.03 -27.76 -16.37
N ILE A 26 -19.31 -26.94 -15.62
CA ILE A 26 -18.51 -25.85 -16.18
C ILE A 26 -17.05 -25.96 -15.76
N GLY A 27 -16.25 -24.95 -16.05
CA GLY A 27 -14.84 -24.89 -15.65
C GLY A 27 -13.97 -25.92 -16.36
N SER A 28 -12.91 -26.38 -15.69
CA SER A 28 -11.95 -27.33 -16.27
C SER A 28 -12.57 -28.69 -16.58
N CYS A 29 -13.51 -29.13 -15.75
CA CYS A 29 -14.21 -30.39 -15.95
C CYS A 29 -15.19 -30.31 -17.14
N GLY A 30 -15.93 -29.21 -17.30
CA GLY A 30 -16.81 -28.99 -18.43
C GLY A 30 -16.08 -28.92 -19.77
N ARG A 31 -14.85 -28.45 -19.79
CA ARG A 31 -13.97 -28.38 -20.97
C ARG A 31 -13.16 -29.65 -21.21
N GLY A 32 -13.21 -30.64 -20.32
CA GLY A 32 -12.40 -31.84 -20.42
C GLY A 32 -10.88 -31.66 -20.20
N VAL A 33 -10.46 -30.51 -19.64
CA VAL A 33 -9.04 -30.14 -19.43
C VAL A 33 -8.68 -30.04 -17.93
N TYR A 34 -9.07 -31.02 -17.15
CA TYR A 34 -8.89 -31.06 -15.71
C TYR A 34 -7.70 -31.92 -15.27
N SER A 35 -7.11 -31.59 -14.14
CA SER A 35 -6.10 -32.36 -13.43
C SER A 35 -6.71 -33.09 -12.22
N ALA A 36 -5.93 -33.94 -11.56
CA ALA A 36 -6.38 -34.61 -10.33
C ALA A 36 -6.76 -33.64 -9.19
N ASN A 37 -6.22 -32.43 -9.20
CA ASN A 37 -6.47 -31.40 -8.19
C ASN A 37 -7.52 -30.35 -8.67
N SER A 38 -8.14 -30.54 -9.83
CA SER A 38 -9.18 -29.60 -10.30
C SER A 38 -10.46 -29.75 -9.47
N ASP A 39 -11.04 -28.65 -9.06
CA ASP A 39 -12.39 -28.62 -8.50
C ASP A 39 -13.45 -28.96 -9.58
N ILE A 40 -14.63 -29.30 -9.12
CA ILE A 40 -15.78 -29.60 -9.99
C ILE A 40 -16.78 -28.46 -9.81
N ASP A 41 -16.94 -27.64 -10.86
CA ASP A 41 -17.88 -26.55 -10.88
C ASP A 41 -19.19 -26.98 -11.54
N VAL A 42 -20.30 -26.92 -10.80
CA VAL A 42 -21.63 -27.32 -11.25
C VAL A 42 -22.59 -26.13 -11.12
N GLN A 43 -23.39 -25.89 -12.14
CA GLN A 43 -24.46 -24.90 -12.09
C GLN A 43 -25.81 -25.60 -12.13
N LEU A 44 -26.68 -25.25 -11.16
CA LEU A 44 -28.03 -25.76 -11.04
C LEU A 44 -29.03 -24.67 -11.39
N LEU A 45 -29.88 -24.91 -12.35
CA LEU A 45 -31.09 -24.12 -12.59
C LEU A 45 -32.22 -24.84 -11.87
N VAL A 46 -32.94 -24.14 -10.99
CA VAL A 46 -33.95 -24.75 -10.12
C VAL A 46 -35.24 -23.93 -10.09
N ASN A 47 -36.33 -24.55 -9.65
CA ASN A 47 -37.60 -23.86 -9.35
C ASN A 47 -37.80 -23.71 -7.83
N SER A 48 -38.97 -23.26 -7.41
CA SER A 48 -39.32 -23.02 -6.01
C SER A 48 -39.47 -24.27 -5.14
N GLU A 49 -39.51 -25.45 -5.75
CA GLU A 49 -39.66 -26.74 -5.05
C GLU A 49 -38.30 -27.34 -4.64
N PHE A 50 -37.20 -26.79 -5.17
CA PHE A 50 -35.86 -27.29 -4.91
C PHE A 50 -35.40 -26.94 -3.49
N ASP A 51 -34.99 -27.97 -2.74
CA ASP A 51 -34.42 -27.83 -1.40
C ASP A 51 -32.89 -28.06 -1.43
N GLN A 52 -32.15 -26.99 -1.17
CA GLN A 52 -30.70 -27.03 -1.07
C GLN A 52 -30.21 -27.90 0.12
N ASN A 53 -30.97 -28.01 1.18
CA ASN A 53 -30.60 -28.83 2.32
C ASN A 53 -30.76 -30.33 1.99
N GLU A 54 -31.79 -30.70 1.21
CA GLU A 54 -31.93 -32.03 0.70
C GLU A 54 -30.75 -32.47 -0.15
N LEU A 55 -30.33 -31.60 -1.11
CA LEU A 55 -29.12 -31.83 -1.89
C LEU A 55 -27.90 -32.03 -1.00
N SER A 56 -27.72 -31.16 0.02
CA SER A 56 -26.59 -31.27 0.94
C SER A 56 -26.58 -32.60 1.69
N GLN A 57 -27.73 -33.06 2.17
CA GLN A 57 -27.89 -34.34 2.86
C GLN A 57 -27.61 -35.54 1.97
N LEU A 58 -28.12 -35.50 0.72
CA LEU A 58 -27.84 -36.53 -0.28
C LEU A 58 -26.35 -36.66 -0.58
N LEU A 59 -25.66 -35.53 -0.73
CA LEU A 59 -24.21 -35.52 -0.99
C LEU A 59 -23.41 -36.04 0.20
N LEU A 60 -23.82 -35.71 1.46
CA LEU A 60 -23.17 -36.20 2.65
C LEU A 60 -23.38 -37.72 2.82
N ARG A 61 -24.58 -38.23 2.52
CA ARG A 61 -24.92 -39.64 2.70
C ARG A 61 -24.39 -40.52 1.56
N ASP A 62 -24.63 -40.14 0.31
CA ASP A 62 -24.45 -41.04 -0.83
C ASP A 62 -23.11 -40.84 -1.55
N PHE A 63 -22.39 -39.73 -1.25
CA PHE A 63 -21.10 -39.42 -1.85
C PHE A 63 -19.96 -39.38 -0.85
N GLU A 64 -20.20 -39.79 0.40
CA GLU A 64 -19.20 -39.80 1.47
C GLU A 64 -18.52 -38.43 1.66
N ALA A 65 -19.25 -37.34 1.46
CA ALA A 65 -18.76 -36.01 1.74
C ALA A 65 -18.62 -35.82 3.28
N TYR A 66 -17.53 -35.18 3.70
CA TYR A 66 -17.35 -34.90 5.12
C TYR A 66 -17.90 -33.55 5.56
N ALA A 67 -18.09 -32.60 4.65
CA ALA A 67 -18.67 -31.30 4.96
C ALA A 67 -19.37 -30.68 3.75
N ALA A 68 -20.52 -30.04 4.01
CA ALA A 68 -21.24 -29.22 3.05
C ALA A 68 -21.43 -27.83 3.67
N ILE A 69 -20.95 -26.79 2.97
CA ILE A 69 -21.00 -25.40 3.44
C ILE A 69 -21.87 -24.59 2.50
N VAL A 70 -22.99 -24.12 3.01
CA VAL A 70 -23.87 -23.18 2.33
C VAL A 70 -23.37 -21.77 2.57
N ARG A 71 -23.10 -21.03 1.51
CA ARG A 71 -22.72 -19.62 1.58
C ARG A 71 -23.73 -18.76 0.81
N PRO A 72 -24.30 -17.73 1.43
CA PRO A 72 -25.01 -16.69 0.69
C PRO A 72 -23.98 -15.94 -0.18
N CYS A 73 -24.27 -15.85 -1.48
CA CYS A 73 -23.41 -15.13 -2.43
C CYS A 73 -24.29 -14.15 -3.22
N GLY A 74 -24.46 -12.94 -2.70
CA GLY A 74 -25.38 -11.95 -3.25
C GLY A 74 -26.82 -12.44 -3.25
N LEU A 75 -27.52 -12.33 -4.38
CA LEU A 75 -28.90 -12.88 -4.58
C LEU A 75 -28.90 -14.39 -4.89
N ARG A 76 -27.74 -15.06 -4.85
CA ARG A 76 -27.56 -16.43 -5.31
C ARG A 76 -27.04 -17.30 -4.19
N GLY A 77 -27.52 -18.56 -4.15
CA GLY A 77 -26.97 -19.56 -3.25
C GLY A 77 -25.68 -20.17 -3.83
N LYS A 78 -24.71 -20.44 -3.00
CA LYS A 78 -23.54 -21.26 -3.32
C LYS A 78 -23.39 -22.35 -2.29
N LEU A 79 -23.39 -23.61 -2.76
CA LEU A 79 -23.12 -24.78 -1.94
C LEU A 79 -21.73 -25.30 -2.31
N THR A 80 -20.82 -25.39 -1.32
CA THR A 80 -19.52 -26.04 -1.49
C THR A 80 -19.48 -27.32 -0.69
N VAL A 81 -19.09 -28.43 -1.31
CA VAL A 81 -19.03 -29.75 -0.69
C VAL A 81 -17.59 -30.25 -0.73
N TYR A 82 -17.11 -30.77 0.39
CA TYR A 82 -15.75 -31.24 0.59
C TYR A 82 -15.71 -32.74 0.79
N PHE A 83 -14.68 -33.38 0.22
CA PHE A 83 -14.44 -34.82 0.28
C PHE A 83 -13.01 -35.10 0.71
N GLU A 84 -12.75 -36.25 1.35
CA GLU A 84 -11.38 -36.64 1.71
C GLU A 84 -10.55 -37.04 0.50
N GLN A 85 -11.17 -37.66 -0.49
CA GLN A 85 -10.46 -38.24 -1.65
C GLN A 85 -10.61 -37.45 -2.93
N TYR A 86 -11.42 -36.38 -2.91
CA TYR A 86 -11.73 -35.59 -4.11
C TYR A 86 -11.52 -34.09 -3.85
N PRO A 87 -11.23 -33.34 -4.91
CA PRO A 87 -11.35 -31.90 -4.80
C PRO A 87 -12.80 -31.53 -4.51
N LYS A 88 -12.99 -30.37 -3.90
CA LYS A 88 -14.32 -29.85 -3.59
C LYS A 88 -15.21 -29.72 -4.82
N ILE A 89 -16.51 -29.74 -4.61
CA ILE A 89 -17.51 -29.36 -5.61
C ILE A 89 -18.12 -28.04 -5.21
N ASP A 90 -18.20 -27.13 -6.17
CA ASP A 90 -18.87 -25.85 -6.04
C ASP A 90 -20.17 -25.86 -6.86
N PHE A 91 -21.31 -25.77 -6.19
CA PHE A 91 -22.63 -25.62 -6.84
C PHE A 91 -23.04 -24.15 -6.83
N GLY A 92 -23.26 -23.58 -8.00
CA GLY A 92 -24.00 -22.33 -8.17
C GLY A 92 -25.48 -22.64 -8.35
N ILE A 93 -26.38 -22.02 -7.60
CA ILE A 93 -27.83 -22.29 -7.63
C ILE A 93 -28.54 -21.06 -8.16
N TYR A 94 -29.31 -21.22 -9.23
CA TYR A 94 -30.00 -20.16 -9.96
C TYR A 94 -31.47 -20.50 -10.16
N THR A 95 -32.31 -19.46 -10.11
CA THR A 95 -33.77 -19.65 -10.31
C THR A 95 -34.23 -19.15 -11.67
N GLN A 96 -33.47 -18.26 -12.31
CA GLN A 96 -33.81 -17.70 -13.63
C GLN A 96 -32.79 -18.14 -14.66
N LEU A 97 -33.26 -18.48 -15.85
CA LEU A 97 -32.41 -18.85 -16.97
C LEU A 97 -31.45 -17.70 -17.37
N SER A 98 -31.90 -16.46 -17.24
CA SER A 98 -31.09 -15.25 -17.48
C SER A 98 -29.93 -15.06 -16.50
N ASP A 99 -29.98 -15.72 -15.35
CA ASP A 99 -28.89 -15.69 -14.37
C ASP A 99 -27.70 -16.54 -14.81
N LEU A 100 -27.91 -17.53 -15.64
CA LEU A 100 -26.89 -18.23 -16.41
C LEU A 100 -26.32 -17.28 -17.47
N ASN A 101 -25.72 -16.20 -16.98
CA ASN A 101 -25.32 -15.14 -17.87
C ASN A 101 -23.92 -15.35 -18.43
N ARG A 102 -23.70 -14.66 -19.48
CA ARG A 102 -22.61 -14.58 -20.40
C ARG A 102 -21.22 -14.34 -19.80
N ASN A 103 -21.13 -13.57 -18.73
CA ASN A 103 -19.83 -13.11 -18.19
C ASN A 103 -19.04 -14.20 -17.48
N TYR A 104 -19.70 -15.27 -17.06
CA TYR A 104 -19.07 -16.38 -16.40
C TYR A 104 -19.30 -17.72 -17.13
N ILE A 105 -20.56 -18.06 -17.41
CA ILE A 105 -20.91 -19.37 -17.98
C ILE A 105 -20.61 -19.43 -19.48
N GLY A 106 -20.89 -18.36 -20.22
CA GLY A 106 -20.72 -18.33 -21.68
C GLY A 106 -19.27 -18.53 -22.15
N SER A 107 -18.30 -18.18 -21.31
CA SER A 107 -16.88 -18.35 -21.61
C SER A 107 -16.27 -19.64 -21.05
N GLU A 108 -16.92 -20.29 -20.09
CA GLU A 108 -16.55 -21.60 -19.58
C GLU A 108 -17.32 -22.73 -20.28
N LEU A 109 -18.43 -22.40 -20.94
CA LEU A 109 -19.22 -23.32 -21.72
C LEU A 109 -18.63 -23.40 -23.14
N THR A 110 -18.01 -24.52 -23.47
CA THR A 110 -17.38 -24.73 -24.80
C THR A 110 -18.11 -25.77 -25.65
N ASP A 111 -18.74 -26.76 -25.01
CA ASP A 111 -19.46 -27.85 -25.67
C ASP A 111 -20.63 -28.30 -24.80
N LEU A 112 -21.84 -28.22 -25.35
CA LEU A 112 -23.04 -28.64 -24.61
C LEU A 112 -23.09 -30.15 -24.37
N SER A 113 -22.47 -30.94 -25.21
CA SER A 113 -22.47 -32.42 -25.05
C SER A 113 -21.70 -32.88 -23.81
N THR A 114 -20.66 -32.14 -23.43
CA THR A 114 -19.84 -32.39 -22.22
C THR A 114 -20.34 -31.64 -20.99
N SER A 115 -20.92 -30.47 -21.21
CA SER A 115 -21.34 -29.57 -20.13
C SER A 115 -22.74 -29.89 -19.59
N VAL A 116 -23.66 -30.37 -20.39
CA VAL A 116 -25.03 -30.67 -19.94
C VAL A 116 -25.06 -32.03 -19.24
N LEU A 117 -25.27 -32.03 -17.93
CA LEU A 117 -25.41 -33.26 -17.12
C LEU A 117 -26.86 -33.70 -17.05
N TYR A 118 -27.82 -32.76 -16.96
CA TYR A 118 -29.24 -33.02 -16.84
C TYR A 118 -30.06 -31.83 -17.36
N LEU A 119 -31.18 -32.13 -18.00
CA LEU A 119 -32.25 -31.17 -18.36
C LEU A 119 -33.58 -31.80 -18.05
N CYS A 120 -34.48 -31.05 -17.41
CA CYS A 120 -35.85 -31.54 -17.23
C CYS A 120 -36.54 -31.66 -18.59
N PRO A 121 -37.30 -32.74 -18.85
CA PRO A 121 -37.89 -33.00 -20.16
C PRO A 121 -38.81 -31.87 -20.66
N GLU A 122 -39.55 -31.24 -19.75
CA GLU A 122 -40.55 -30.21 -20.05
C GLU A 122 -39.91 -28.91 -20.59
N GLU A 123 -38.67 -28.59 -20.15
CA GLU A 123 -37.99 -27.36 -20.54
C GLU A 123 -36.73 -27.58 -21.42
N GLN A 124 -36.44 -28.82 -21.75
CA GLN A 124 -35.17 -29.17 -22.44
C GLN A 124 -34.92 -28.34 -23.68
N SER A 125 -35.92 -28.17 -24.56
CA SER A 125 -35.78 -27.44 -25.81
C SER A 125 -35.50 -25.94 -25.59
N SER A 126 -36.14 -25.33 -24.58
CA SER A 126 -35.98 -23.91 -24.28
C SER A 126 -34.61 -23.62 -23.64
N ILE A 127 -34.18 -24.48 -22.71
CA ILE A 127 -32.88 -24.36 -22.06
C ILE A 127 -31.74 -24.58 -23.05
N LEU A 128 -31.80 -25.63 -23.89
CA LEU A 128 -30.80 -25.87 -24.92
C LEU A 128 -30.70 -24.71 -25.93
N LYS A 129 -31.84 -24.17 -26.37
CA LYS A 129 -31.84 -23.00 -27.25
C LYS A 129 -31.16 -21.79 -26.61
N TYR A 130 -31.41 -21.55 -25.33
CA TYR A 130 -30.77 -20.46 -24.58
C TYR A 130 -29.26 -20.68 -24.47
N LEU A 131 -28.81 -21.87 -24.05
CA LEU A 131 -27.40 -22.21 -23.91
C LEU A 131 -26.67 -22.14 -25.27
N GLN A 132 -27.31 -22.56 -26.33
CA GLN A 132 -26.78 -22.47 -27.70
C GLN A 132 -26.61 -21.01 -28.12
N GLY A 133 -27.57 -20.15 -27.79
CA GLY A 133 -27.48 -18.72 -28.02
C GLY A 133 -26.31 -18.07 -27.22
N LEU A 134 -26.00 -18.55 -26.01
CA LEU A 134 -24.81 -18.11 -25.26
C LEU A 134 -23.51 -18.51 -25.97
N LEU A 135 -23.42 -19.71 -26.55
CA LEU A 135 -22.25 -20.15 -27.31
C LEU A 135 -22.05 -19.35 -28.59
N GLU A 136 -23.14 -19.09 -29.32
CA GLU A 136 -23.13 -18.34 -30.59
C GLU A 136 -22.74 -16.87 -30.42
N GLN A 137 -23.02 -16.28 -29.24
CA GLN A 137 -22.62 -14.90 -28.92
C GLN A 137 -21.11 -14.72 -28.84
N GLY A 138 -20.35 -15.80 -28.73
CA GLY A 138 -18.91 -15.80 -28.62
C GLY A 138 -18.41 -15.12 -27.34
N THR A 139 -17.10 -14.98 -27.24
CA THR A 139 -16.48 -14.32 -26.11
C THR A 139 -16.78 -12.82 -26.10
N PRO A 140 -17.25 -12.25 -24.98
CA PRO A 140 -17.43 -10.81 -24.90
C PRO A 140 -16.08 -10.12 -25.18
N ARG A 141 -16.05 -9.20 -26.14
CA ARG A 141 -14.92 -8.31 -26.30
C ARG A 141 -14.96 -7.32 -25.13
N ILE A 142 -13.86 -7.24 -24.41
CA ILE A 142 -13.69 -6.26 -23.36
C ILE A 142 -13.68 -4.88 -24.00
N GLY A 143 -14.59 -4.02 -23.55
CA GLY A 143 -14.70 -2.67 -24.04
C GLY A 143 -13.50 -1.83 -23.55
N ARG A 144 -13.12 -0.82 -24.33
CA ARG A 144 -12.08 0.13 -23.95
C ARG A 144 -12.37 0.77 -22.59
N GLN A 145 -13.63 1.10 -22.31
CA GLN A 145 -14.05 1.70 -21.03
C GLN A 145 -13.74 0.80 -19.84
N GLU A 146 -13.93 -0.51 -19.93
CA GLU A 146 -13.61 -1.45 -18.85
C GLU A 146 -12.11 -1.47 -18.51
N VAL A 147 -11.25 -1.29 -19.50
CA VAL A 147 -9.79 -1.20 -19.31
C VAL A 147 -9.44 0.14 -18.66
N GLU A 148 -10.04 1.23 -19.10
CA GLU A 148 -9.88 2.56 -18.53
C GLU A 148 -10.33 2.59 -17.06
N ASP A 149 -11.46 1.96 -16.74
CA ASP A 149 -11.98 1.84 -15.36
C ASP A 149 -11.01 1.06 -14.44
N LEU A 150 -10.33 0.05 -14.97
CA LEU A 150 -9.28 -0.66 -14.21
C LEU A 150 -8.05 0.19 -13.95
N ILE A 151 -7.64 1.00 -14.92
CA ILE A 151 -6.54 1.95 -14.78
C ILE A 151 -6.89 3.00 -13.73
N ASP A 152 -8.09 3.59 -13.82
CA ASP A 152 -8.55 4.60 -12.87
C ASP A 152 -8.69 4.03 -11.45
N ARG A 153 -9.14 2.77 -11.33
CA ARG A 153 -9.17 2.06 -10.06
C ARG A 153 -7.76 1.83 -9.51
N PHE A 154 -6.80 1.43 -10.32
CA PHE A 154 -5.41 1.30 -9.89
C PHE A 154 -4.88 2.61 -9.32
N VAL A 155 -5.06 3.72 -10.05
CA VAL A 155 -4.61 5.05 -9.65
C VAL A 155 -5.20 5.45 -8.30
N TYR A 156 -6.50 5.23 -8.12
CA TYR A 156 -7.20 5.53 -6.89
C TYR A 156 -6.67 4.71 -5.69
N GLU A 157 -6.50 3.41 -5.86
CA GLU A 157 -6.04 2.53 -4.78
C GLU A 157 -4.53 2.70 -4.49
N TYR A 158 -3.74 3.04 -5.48
CA TYR A 158 -2.33 3.40 -5.34
C TYR A 158 -2.16 4.67 -4.48
N GLU A 159 -2.96 5.70 -4.74
CA GLU A 159 -2.97 6.92 -3.92
C GLU A 159 -3.37 6.64 -2.48
N ARG A 160 -4.42 5.82 -2.27
CA ARG A 160 -4.86 5.42 -0.92
C ARG A 160 -3.77 4.65 -0.18
N ALA A 161 -3.11 3.71 -0.85
CA ALA A 161 -1.99 2.99 -0.26
C ALA A 161 -0.88 3.96 0.16
N SER A 162 -0.50 4.90 -0.71
CA SER A 162 0.49 5.93 -0.42
C SER A 162 0.09 6.80 0.78
N MET A 163 -1.18 7.18 0.87
CA MET A 163 -1.69 7.93 2.02
C MET A 163 -1.57 7.14 3.33
N MET A 164 -1.87 5.84 3.33
CA MET A 164 -1.74 5.00 4.53
C MET A 164 -0.28 4.77 4.90
N HIS A 165 0.61 4.66 3.91
CA HIS A 165 2.05 4.63 4.15
C HIS A 165 2.52 5.87 4.92
N ARG A 166 2.10 7.07 4.50
CA ARG A 166 2.42 8.32 5.21
C ARG A 166 1.87 8.40 6.63
N ARG A 167 0.75 7.72 6.90
CA ARG A 167 0.16 7.59 8.24
C ARG A 167 0.82 6.50 9.10
N SER A 168 1.85 5.83 8.61
CA SER A 168 2.51 4.71 9.26
C SER A 168 1.57 3.53 9.55
N ASP A 169 0.48 3.39 8.80
CA ASP A 169 -0.46 2.29 8.92
C ASP A 169 -0.13 1.18 7.91
N ALA A 170 0.73 0.26 8.33
CA ALA A 170 1.20 -0.85 7.50
C ALA A 170 0.06 -1.76 7.02
N TYR A 171 -0.93 -2.00 7.88
CA TYR A 171 -2.03 -2.91 7.55
C TYR A 171 -2.95 -2.29 6.48
N GLN A 172 -3.34 -1.03 6.64
CA GLN A 172 -4.15 -0.35 5.65
C GLN A 172 -3.37 -0.08 4.35
N PHE A 173 -2.06 0.25 4.44
CA PHE A 173 -1.22 0.30 3.24
C PHE A 173 -1.31 -1.00 2.45
N TYR A 174 -1.06 -2.13 3.10
CA TYR A 174 -1.05 -3.43 2.45
C TYR A 174 -2.42 -3.81 1.88
N PHE A 175 -3.51 -3.45 2.57
CA PHE A 175 -4.87 -3.68 2.09
C PHE A 175 -5.12 -2.99 0.74
N PHE A 176 -4.86 -1.68 0.64
CA PHE A 176 -5.07 -0.93 -0.61
C PHE A 176 -4.05 -1.27 -1.69
N TYR A 177 -2.80 -1.51 -1.30
CA TYR A 177 -1.76 -1.99 -2.21
C TYR A 177 -2.16 -3.30 -2.90
N ASN A 178 -2.74 -4.26 -2.17
CA ASN A 178 -3.22 -5.50 -2.77
C ASN A 178 -4.37 -5.29 -3.76
N ILE A 179 -5.22 -4.30 -3.55
CA ILE A 179 -6.26 -3.96 -4.53
C ILE A 179 -5.62 -3.38 -5.80
N ALA A 180 -4.64 -2.49 -5.67
CA ALA A 180 -3.87 -1.98 -6.80
C ALA A 180 -3.13 -3.11 -7.54
N LEU A 181 -2.50 -4.03 -6.80
CA LEU A 181 -1.85 -5.22 -7.38
C LEU A 181 -2.84 -6.11 -8.17
N GLN A 182 -4.06 -6.28 -7.66
CA GLN A 182 -5.11 -7.00 -8.41
C GLN A 182 -5.44 -6.33 -9.74
N CYS A 183 -5.46 -5.00 -9.80
CA CYS A 183 -5.65 -4.28 -11.07
C CYS A 183 -4.51 -4.58 -12.05
N VAL A 184 -3.25 -4.58 -11.58
CA VAL A 184 -2.09 -4.93 -12.44
C VAL A 184 -2.18 -6.36 -12.96
N VAL A 185 -2.57 -7.33 -12.11
CA VAL A 185 -2.79 -8.73 -12.52
C VAL A 185 -3.89 -8.84 -13.58
N GLN A 186 -4.99 -8.10 -13.41
CA GLN A 186 -6.09 -8.08 -14.37
C GLN A 186 -5.68 -7.45 -15.71
N LEU A 187 -4.98 -6.31 -15.68
CA LEU A 187 -4.44 -5.67 -16.87
C LEU A 187 -3.42 -6.56 -17.60
N SER A 188 -2.54 -7.24 -16.86
CA SER A 188 -1.63 -8.22 -17.45
C SER A 188 -2.39 -9.38 -18.11
N SER A 189 -3.45 -9.88 -17.47
CA SER A 189 -4.30 -10.91 -18.03
C SER A 189 -4.96 -10.45 -19.34
N LEU A 190 -5.41 -9.20 -19.39
CA LEU A 190 -5.98 -8.58 -20.60
C LEU A 190 -4.93 -8.47 -21.72
N ALA A 191 -3.72 -8.02 -21.39
CA ALA A 191 -2.62 -7.91 -22.34
C ALA A 191 -2.25 -9.26 -22.98
N HIS A 192 -2.44 -10.36 -22.25
CA HIS A 192 -2.26 -11.73 -22.74
C HIS A 192 -3.53 -12.33 -23.41
N GLY A 193 -4.59 -11.54 -23.58
CA GLY A 193 -5.82 -12.01 -24.19
C GLY A 193 -6.62 -13.00 -23.35
N VAL A 194 -6.48 -12.96 -22.01
CA VAL A 194 -7.22 -13.83 -21.11
C VAL A 194 -8.69 -13.43 -21.03
N LEU A 195 -9.58 -14.35 -21.35
CA LEU A 195 -11.02 -14.11 -21.44
C LEU A 195 -11.71 -13.72 -20.12
N HIS A 196 -11.16 -14.18 -19.00
CA HIS A 196 -11.70 -13.96 -17.66
C HIS A 196 -10.71 -13.20 -16.78
N TYR A 197 -10.29 -12.04 -17.25
CA TYR A 197 -9.33 -11.19 -16.55
C TYR A 197 -9.80 -10.79 -15.14
N ASN A 198 -11.12 -10.65 -14.95
CA ASN A 198 -11.76 -10.26 -13.70
C ASN A 198 -12.04 -11.42 -12.74
N PHE A 199 -11.85 -12.64 -13.19
CA PHE A 199 -12.03 -13.83 -12.37
C PHE A 199 -10.71 -14.32 -11.83
N LEU A 200 -10.28 -13.80 -10.71
CA LEU A 200 -9.10 -14.21 -9.95
C LEU A 200 -7.95 -14.85 -10.79
N PRO A 201 -6.71 -14.85 -10.40
CA PRO A 201 -5.58 -15.22 -11.25
C PRO A 201 -5.51 -16.72 -11.61
N LYS A 202 -6.65 -17.40 -11.74
CA LYS A 202 -6.76 -18.84 -12.00
C LYS A 202 -5.95 -19.31 -13.20
N LYS A 203 -5.79 -18.47 -14.21
CA LYS A 203 -5.01 -18.79 -15.43
C LYS A 203 -3.73 -17.94 -15.56
N PHE A 204 -3.50 -17.01 -14.68
CA PHE A 204 -2.37 -16.09 -14.74
C PHE A 204 -1.04 -16.84 -14.85
N THR A 205 -0.81 -17.82 -13.96
CA THR A 205 0.43 -18.60 -13.94
C THR A 205 0.63 -19.50 -15.16
N THR A 206 -0.44 -19.85 -15.90
CA THR A 206 -0.32 -20.68 -17.11
C THR A 206 -0.12 -19.86 -18.38
N GLN A 207 -0.41 -18.58 -18.34
CA GLN A 207 -0.34 -17.66 -19.48
C GLN A 207 0.86 -16.74 -19.43
N CYS A 208 1.35 -16.43 -18.24
CA CYS A 208 2.58 -15.66 -18.07
C CYS A 208 3.82 -16.55 -18.20
N SER A 209 4.86 -16.02 -18.83
CA SER A 209 6.16 -16.66 -18.88
C SER A 209 6.77 -16.82 -17.47
N ARG A 210 7.72 -17.73 -17.30
CA ARG A 210 8.44 -17.90 -16.03
C ARG A 210 9.14 -16.60 -15.58
N SER A 211 9.60 -15.80 -16.53
CA SER A 211 10.23 -14.50 -16.24
C SER A 211 9.23 -13.53 -15.64
N GLU A 212 8.05 -13.40 -16.25
CA GLU A 212 6.96 -12.55 -15.74
C GLU A 212 6.48 -13.03 -14.37
N GLN A 213 6.29 -14.34 -14.19
CA GLN A 213 5.92 -14.89 -12.88
C GLN A 213 6.93 -14.51 -11.80
N LYS A 214 8.23 -14.56 -12.11
CA LYS A 214 9.28 -14.11 -11.18
C LYS A 214 9.20 -12.62 -10.88
N GLN A 215 8.91 -11.79 -11.87
CA GLN A 215 8.70 -10.36 -11.67
C GLN A 215 7.51 -10.10 -10.76
N PHE A 216 6.38 -10.78 -10.97
CA PHE A 216 5.21 -10.64 -10.11
C PHE A 216 5.45 -11.07 -8.65
N THR A 217 6.34 -12.05 -8.41
CA THR A 217 6.69 -12.39 -7.01
C THR A 217 7.39 -11.26 -6.27
N GLN A 218 8.06 -10.35 -7.00
CA GLN A 218 8.70 -9.17 -6.40
C GLN A 218 7.71 -8.07 -6.01
N LEU A 219 6.46 -8.17 -6.46
CA LEU A 219 5.37 -7.27 -6.07
C LEU A 219 4.69 -7.71 -4.76
N ALA A 220 4.95 -8.93 -4.30
CA ALA A 220 4.47 -9.36 -2.99
C ALA A 220 5.25 -8.62 -1.90
N GLY A 221 4.54 -7.93 -1.03
CA GLY A 221 5.12 -7.16 0.06
C GLY A 221 4.94 -7.81 1.42
N THR A 222 5.67 -7.31 2.39
CA THR A 222 5.48 -7.60 3.80
C THR A 222 4.79 -6.41 4.48
N LEU A 223 4.31 -6.57 5.71
CA LEU A 223 3.76 -5.48 6.53
C LEU A 223 4.88 -4.58 7.09
N PHE A 224 6.04 -4.56 6.48
CA PHE A 224 7.18 -3.78 6.93
C PHE A 224 7.26 -2.45 6.17
N LEU A 225 6.85 -1.36 6.81
CA LEU A 225 6.73 -0.04 6.22
C LEU A 225 7.95 0.47 5.44
N PRO A 226 9.21 0.25 5.87
CA PRO A 226 10.38 0.69 5.12
C PRO A 226 10.48 0.10 3.71
N GLU A 227 9.85 -1.05 3.44
CA GLU A 227 9.83 -1.66 2.11
C GLU A 227 8.72 -1.09 1.20
N CYS A 228 7.80 -0.30 1.74
CA CYS A 228 6.63 0.19 1.00
C CYS A 228 7.01 1.08 -0.19
N ASN A 229 8.06 1.91 -0.08
CA ASN A 229 8.50 2.73 -1.21
C ASN A 229 9.01 1.88 -2.39
N ALA A 230 9.77 0.80 -2.09
CA ALA A 230 10.20 -0.13 -3.12
C ALA A 230 9.03 -0.84 -3.79
N LEU A 231 8.03 -1.23 -3.00
CA LEU A 231 6.81 -1.85 -3.52
C LEU A 231 6.04 -0.88 -4.41
N LYS A 232 5.88 0.37 -3.98
CA LYS A 232 5.22 1.41 -4.78
C LYS A 232 5.94 1.65 -6.10
N ARG A 233 7.27 1.68 -6.12
CA ARG A 233 8.03 1.84 -7.37
C ARG A 233 7.87 0.64 -8.28
N ARG A 234 8.11 -0.56 -7.76
CA ARG A 234 8.02 -1.81 -8.53
C ARG A 234 6.65 -2.02 -9.17
N ILE A 235 5.56 -1.69 -8.46
CA ILE A 235 4.22 -1.83 -9.04
C ILE A 235 3.99 -0.84 -10.20
N LEU A 236 4.52 0.38 -10.13
CA LEU A 236 4.46 1.34 -11.23
C LEU A 236 5.26 0.88 -12.45
N ASP A 237 6.45 0.30 -12.24
CA ASP A 237 7.29 -0.24 -13.30
C ASP A 237 6.59 -1.38 -14.08
N HIS A 238 5.69 -2.12 -13.42
CA HIS A 238 4.85 -3.13 -14.08
C HIS A 238 3.58 -2.55 -14.70
N PHE A 239 3.02 -1.52 -14.10
CA PHE A 239 1.75 -0.92 -14.50
C PHE A 239 1.87 -0.09 -15.79
N TYR A 240 2.88 0.77 -15.91
CA TYR A 240 3.02 1.65 -17.07
C TYR A 240 3.10 0.94 -18.42
N PRO A 241 3.90 -0.13 -18.59
CA PRO A 241 3.92 -0.88 -19.84
C PRO A 241 2.56 -1.49 -20.22
N LEU A 242 1.76 -1.88 -19.22
CA LEU A 242 0.41 -2.40 -19.47
C LEU A 242 -0.55 -1.31 -19.94
N VAL A 243 -0.47 -0.12 -19.35
CA VAL A 243 -1.25 1.06 -19.78
C VAL A 243 -0.88 1.44 -21.21
N GLU A 244 0.42 1.50 -21.52
CA GLU A 244 0.91 1.79 -22.86
C GLU A 244 0.39 0.79 -23.91
N GLN A 245 0.45 -0.50 -23.60
CA GLN A 245 -0.02 -1.56 -24.49
C GLN A 245 -1.52 -1.55 -24.70
N LEU A 246 -2.30 -1.32 -23.66
CA LEU A 246 -3.76 -1.48 -23.69
C LEU A 246 -4.47 -0.17 -24.05
N VAL A 247 -4.03 0.97 -23.51
CA VAL A 247 -4.67 2.28 -23.67
C VAL A 247 -3.64 3.40 -23.67
N ALA A 248 -2.77 3.45 -24.69
CA ALA A 248 -1.61 4.35 -24.78
C ALA A 248 -1.92 5.84 -24.52
N HIS A 249 -3.11 6.34 -24.91
CA HIS A 249 -3.48 7.75 -24.72
C HIS A 249 -3.65 8.16 -23.24
N LYS A 250 -3.89 7.19 -22.31
CA LYS A 250 -3.96 7.45 -20.87
C LYS A 250 -2.59 7.46 -20.17
N LEU A 251 -1.53 7.02 -20.85
CA LEU A 251 -0.23 6.80 -20.20
C LEU A 251 0.32 8.08 -19.57
N GLU A 252 0.38 9.17 -20.33
CA GLU A 252 1.02 10.42 -19.86
C GLU A 252 0.31 11.02 -18.65
N GLU A 253 -1.03 11.09 -18.68
CA GLU A 253 -1.83 11.58 -17.57
C GLU A 253 -1.68 10.69 -16.32
N THR A 254 -1.81 9.39 -16.50
CA THR A 254 -1.71 8.38 -15.44
C THR A 254 -0.32 8.41 -14.82
N LYS A 255 0.73 8.47 -15.65
CA LYS A 255 2.12 8.53 -15.21
C LYS A 255 2.39 9.82 -14.43
N ALA A 256 1.98 10.97 -14.95
CA ALA A 256 2.17 12.25 -14.27
C ALA A 256 1.54 12.24 -12.87
N PHE A 257 0.33 11.69 -12.72
CA PHE A 257 -0.33 11.59 -11.41
C PHE A 257 0.39 10.62 -10.47
N CYS A 258 0.68 9.39 -10.93
CA CYS A 258 1.32 8.37 -10.08
C CYS A 258 2.74 8.78 -9.66
N GLU A 259 3.51 9.41 -10.56
CA GLU A 259 4.83 9.93 -10.20
C GLU A 259 4.73 11.07 -9.18
N MET A 260 3.77 11.98 -9.34
CA MET A 260 3.53 13.02 -8.33
C MET A 260 3.20 12.40 -6.95
N VAL A 261 2.34 11.38 -6.89
CA VAL A 261 2.02 10.67 -5.65
C VAL A 261 3.27 9.99 -5.08
N TYR A 262 4.04 9.31 -5.93
CA TYR A 262 5.26 8.62 -5.55
C TYR A 262 6.33 9.59 -5.04
N GLU A 263 6.59 10.68 -5.74
CA GLU A 263 7.57 11.70 -5.36
C GLU A 263 7.20 12.38 -4.04
N ARG A 264 5.92 12.64 -3.80
CA ARG A 264 5.42 13.19 -2.53
C ARG A 264 5.79 12.31 -1.34
N ASP A 265 5.82 10.99 -1.52
CA ASP A 265 6.09 10.02 -0.46
C ASP A 265 7.56 9.58 -0.41
N TYR A 266 8.37 10.05 -1.32
CA TYR A 266 9.77 9.65 -1.51
C TYR A 266 10.62 10.01 -0.31
N PHE A 267 10.43 11.23 0.19
CA PHE A 267 10.94 11.71 1.44
C PHE A 267 9.77 11.96 2.38
N TRP A 268 9.61 11.13 3.37
CA TRP A 268 8.62 11.42 4.39
C TRP A 268 8.87 12.79 4.99
N ASN A 269 7.79 13.54 5.19
CA ASN A 269 7.85 14.88 5.75
C ASN A 269 8.70 15.88 4.97
N PHE A 270 9.09 15.57 3.72
CA PHE A 270 9.82 16.56 2.92
C PHE A 270 8.91 17.75 2.62
N ARG A 271 9.32 18.89 3.11
CA ARG A 271 8.65 20.16 2.85
C ARG A 271 9.52 21.35 3.18
N ASP A 272 9.24 22.48 2.53
CA ASP A 272 9.68 23.80 2.92
C ASP A 272 8.95 24.23 4.21
N LEU A 273 9.67 24.69 5.22
CA LEU A 273 9.07 25.18 6.47
C LEU A 273 8.16 26.39 6.25
N SER A 274 8.46 27.22 5.27
CA SER A 274 7.64 28.41 4.94
C SER A 274 6.20 28.06 4.58
N ARG A 275 5.94 26.81 4.17
CA ARG A 275 4.59 26.33 3.81
C ARG A 275 3.59 26.47 4.97
N HIS A 276 4.05 26.20 6.20
CA HIS A 276 3.23 26.31 7.41
C HIS A 276 3.67 27.47 8.30
N ILE A 277 4.86 28.01 8.07
CA ILE A 277 5.49 29.09 8.84
C ILE A 277 5.80 30.27 7.92
N PRO A 278 4.81 31.11 7.59
CA PRO A 278 5.00 32.23 6.66
C PRO A 278 6.02 33.28 7.10
N SER A 279 6.45 33.27 8.36
CA SER A 279 7.51 34.14 8.89
C SER A 279 8.93 33.66 8.52
N ILE A 280 9.06 32.47 7.95
CA ILE A 280 10.33 31.97 7.39
C ILE A 280 10.39 32.25 5.90
N PHE A 281 11.54 32.72 5.43
CA PHE A 281 11.78 32.99 4.02
C PHE A 281 11.61 31.71 3.18
N PRO A 282 10.84 31.76 2.06
CA PRO A 282 10.60 30.58 1.24
C PRO A 282 11.89 29.97 0.69
N SER A 283 11.90 28.64 0.63
CA SER A 283 13.02 27.84 0.12
C SER A 283 14.33 28.00 0.89
N LEU A 284 14.29 28.48 2.12
CA LEU A 284 15.47 28.60 2.99
C LEU A 284 15.71 27.33 3.81
N ILE A 285 14.67 26.79 4.44
CA ILE A 285 14.76 25.65 5.33
C ILE A 285 13.79 24.58 4.89
N TYR A 286 14.31 23.40 4.63
CA TYR A 286 13.55 22.19 4.36
C TYR A 286 13.68 21.20 5.52
N ARG A 287 12.65 20.39 5.69
CA ARG A 287 12.68 19.25 6.61
C ARG A 287 12.29 17.97 5.90
N SER A 288 12.81 16.80 6.35
CA SER A 288 12.45 15.49 5.80
C SER A 288 12.70 14.35 6.78
N SER A 289 12.32 13.12 6.37
CA SER A 289 12.87 11.89 6.91
C SER A 289 14.31 11.67 6.46
N ALA A 290 14.95 10.62 6.97
CA ALA A 290 16.32 10.28 6.62
C ALA A 290 16.48 9.96 5.12
N LEU A 291 17.51 10.50 4.51
CA LEU A 291 17.86 10.24 3.12
C LEU A 291 18.26 8.79 2.86
N SER A 292 18.75 8.07 3.88
CA SER A 292 19.05 6.64 3.82
C SER A 292 17.81 5.74 3.66
N LEU A 293 16.60 6.28 3.89
CA LEU A 293 15.34 5.57 3.61
C LEU A 293 14.95 5.62 2.13
N VAL A 294 15.65 6.41 1.34
CA VAL A 294 15.41 6.52 -0.09
C VAL A 294 16.05 5.34 -0.80
N LEU A 295 15.23 4.59 -1.53
CA LEU A 295 15.68 3.38 -2.23
C LEU A 295 16.33 3.67 -3.58
N ASP A 296 16.09 4.84 -4.14
CA ASP A 296 16.67 5.30 -5.39
C ASP A 296 17.47 6.58 -5.12
N PRO A 297 18.79 6.46 -4.87
CA PRO A 297 19.65 7.60 -4.58
C PRO A 297 19.68 8.65 -5.69
N ASP A 298 19.50 8.27 -6.97
CA ASP A 298 19.56 9.22 -8.09
C ASP A 298 18.35 10.17 -8.06
N LYS A 299 17.17 9.67 -7.71
CA LYS A 299 15.99 10.53 -7.50
C LYS A 299 16.11 11.41 -6.25
N ALA A 300 16.73 10.91 -5.19
CA ALA A 300 17.06 11.73 -4.04
C ALA A 300 17.97 12.88 -4.43
N LEU A 301 19.01 12.59 -5.23
CA LEU A 301 19.91 13.59 -5.76
C LEU A 301 19.17 14.61 -6.63
N GLU A 302 18.27 14.16 -7.51
CA GLU A 302 17.44 15.04 -8.33
C GLU A 302 16.61 16.02 -7.48
N LEU A 303 15.98 15.52 -6.40
CA LEU A 303 15.20 16.34 -5.48
C LEU A 303 16.08 17.36 -4.75
N LEU A 304 17.22 16.93 -4.21
CA LEU A 304 18.18 17.82 -3.56
C LEU A 304 18.68 18.91 -4.52
N ASN A 305 18.94 18.56 -5.79
CA ASN A 305 19.37 19.51 -6.82
C ASN A 305 18.25 20.47 -7.21
N ARG A 306 17.03 19.98 -7.40
CA ARG A 306 15.84 20.80 -7.74
C ARG A 306 15.60 21.90 -6.71
N HIS A 307 15.78 21.58 -5.42
CA HIS A 307 15.63 22.52 -4.32
C HIS A 307 16.94 23.21 -3.93
N GLN A 308 18.01 23.00 -4.69
CA GLN A 308 19.33 23.61 -4.49
C GLN A 308 19.87 23.43 -3.06
N ILE A 309 19.54 22.29 -2.42
CA ILE A 309 19.98 22.01 -1.06
C ILE A 309 21.51 22.04 -1.00
N SER A 310 22.06 22.98 -0.26
CA SER A 310 23.51 23.19 -0.10
C SER A 310 24.07 22.61 1.20
N THR A 311 23.23 22.47 2.21
CA THR A 311 23.60 22.00 3.54
C THR A 311 22.59 20.96 4.02
N ILE A 312 23.08 19.86 4.58
CA ILE A 312 22.28 18.79 5.18
C ILE A 312 22.67 18.67 6.64
N ILE A 313 21.70 18.81 7.55
CA ILE A 313 21.86 18.62 8.97
C ILE A 313 21.16 17.31 9.37
N ASP A 314 21.96 16.34 9.75
CA ASP A 314 21.49 15.03 10.21
C ASP A 314 21.45 15.00 11.75
N LEU A 315 20.27 14.74 12.29
CA LEU A 315 20.01 14.69 13.72
C LEU A 315 20.09 13.27 14.31
N ARG A 316 20.59 12.29 13.55
CA ARG A 316 20.68 10.89 13.96
C ARG A 316 22.06 10.57 14.54
N ALA A 317 22.10 9.52 15.39
CA ALA A 317 23.34 8.88 15.81
C ALA A 317 23.74 7.81 14.78
N VAL A 318 24.55 8.16 13.79
CA VAL A 318 24.91 7.22 12.70
C VAL A 318 25.77 6.07 13.19
N ASP A 319 26.71 6.33 14.07
CA ASP A 319 27.65 5.32 14.59
C ASP A 319 27.07 4.42 15.68
N LYS A 320 25.88 4.77 16.18
CA LYS A 320 25.29 4.17 17.38
C LYS A 320 23.86 3.70 17.18
N CYS A 321 23.46 3.42 15.95
CA CYS A 321 22.12 2.90 15.68
C CYS A 321 21.85 1.64 16.49
N VAL A 322 21.21 1.78 17.64
CA VAL A 322 20.79 0.69 18.52
C VAL A 322 19.26 0.63 18.53
N GLY A 323 18.70 -0.55 18.46
CA GLY A 323 17.25 -0.74 18.56
C GLY A 323 16.46 -0.38 17.30
N GLY A 324 15.41 0.43 17.45
CA GLY A 324 14.46 0.76 16.38
C GLY A 324 15.08 1.40 15.14
N ASP A 325 16.07 2.26 15.34
CA ASP A 325 16.75 2.94 14.24
C ASP A 325 17.54 1.96 13.35
N LYS A 326 18.18 0.93 13.92
CA LYS A 326 18.87 -0.12 13.13
C LYS A 326 17.94 -0.97 12.27
N VAL A 327 16.77 -1.29 12.77
CA VAL A 327 15.78 -2.12 12.02
C VAL A 327 15.32 -1.38 10.78
N CYS A 328 15.31 -0.06 10.82
CA CYS A 328 14.86 0.79 9.74
C CYS A 328 15.94 1.10 8.70
N PHE A 329 17.21 0.83 8.98
CA PHE A 329 18.36 1.10 8.10
C PHE A 329 18.81 -0.10 7.28
N ARG A 330 17.93 -1.00 6.93
CA ARG A 330 18.25 -2.18 6.10
C ARG A 330 18.88 -1.87 4.75
N TYR A 331 18.90 -0.62 4.33
CA TYR A 331 19.38 -0.22 3.00
C TYR A 331 20.78 0.41 3.01
N ALA A 332 21.26 0.77 4.18
CA ALA A 332 22.66 1.08 4.39
C ALA A 332 23.10 0.26 5.60
N ASP A 333 24.02 -0.64 5.43
CA ASP A 333 24.48 -1.57 6.49
C ASP A 333 24.95 -0.85 7.76
N ASP A 334 25.31 0.42 7.64
CA ASP A 334 25.84 1.29 8.68
C ASP A 334 25.02 2.58 8.92
N GLY A 335 23.89 2.76 8.24
CA GLY A 335 23.10 4.00 8.29
C GLY A 335 23.71 5.17 7.50
N SER A 336 24.77 4.93 6.72
CA SER A 336 25.41 5.93 5.88
C SER A 336 24.57 6.28 4.65
N TYR A 337 24.86 7.43 4.03
CA TYR A 337 24.28 7.80 2.75
C TYR A 337 25.07 7.22 1.60
N ALA A 338 24.38 7.09 0.46
CA ALA A 338 25.08 6.96 -0.81
C ALA A 338 26.01 8.20 -0.98
N PRO A 339 27.32 8.03 -1.18
CA PRO A 339 28.29 9.14 -1.14
C PRO A 339 27.95 10.31 -2.06
N HIS A 340 27.37 10.03 -3.23
CA HIS A 340 27.01 11.05 -4.21
C HIS A 340 25.88 12.00 -3.75
N LEU A 341 25.08 11.62 -2.75
CA LEU A 341 24.06 12.51 -2.17
C LEU A 341 24.70 13.67 -1.38
N LEU A 342 25.91 13.46 -0.88
CA LEU A 342 26.65 14.46 -0.11
C LEU A 342 27.62 15.27 -0.98
N GLU A 343 27.86 14.84 -2.22
CA GLU A 343 28.83 15.50 -3.10
C GLU A 343 28.45 16.96 -3.38
N GLY A 344 29.39 17.86 -3.11
CA GLY A 344 29.18 19.30 -3.27
C GLY A 344 28.27 19.96 -2.22
N ARG A 345 27.91 19.24 -1.15
CA ARG A 345 27.07 19.74 -0.04
C ARG A 345 27.82 19.73 1.27
N ASN A 346 27.50 20.70 2.12
CA ASN A 346 27.95 20.70 3.50
C ASN A 346 27.09 19.70 4.30
N TYR A 347 27.70 18.67 4.87
CA TYR A 347 27.03 17.70 5.72
C TYR A 347 27.47 17.87 7.17
N VAL A 348 26.50 18.06 8.06
CA VAL A 348 26.74 18.26 9.50
C VAL A 348 25.92 17.23 10.28
N LEU A 349 26.62 16.41 11.07
CA LEU A 349 26.01 15.51 12.04
C LEU A 349 25.83 16.26 13.36
N ALA A 350 24.58 16.47 13.76
CA ALA A 350 24.20 17.06 15.04
C ALA A 350 23.37 16.05 15.83
N ASP A 351 24.04 15.12 16.46
CA ASP A 351 23.47 13.96 17.13
C ASP A 351 22.52 14.34 18.28
N LEU A 352 21.24 14.12 18.10
CA LEU A 352 20.18 14.25 19.11
C LEU A 352 19.68 12.86 19.53
N ASP A 353 20.59 11.95 19.93
CA ASP A 353 20.23 10.59 20.30
C ASP A 353 19.64 10.49 21.70
N PRO A 354 18.34 10.15 21.86
CA PRO A 354 17.72 10.03 23.17
C PRO A 354 18.10 8.74 23.91
N TRP A 355 18.84 7.84 23.29
CA TRP A 355 19.20 6.53 23.85
C TRP A 355 20.52 6.57 24.62
N GLU A 356 21.38 7.55 24.39
CA GLU A 356 22.62 7.77 25.12
C GLU A 356 22.52 9.03 25.99
N GLN A 357 21.78 8.91 27.07
CA GLN A 357 21.60 10.02 28.01
C GLN A 357 22.75 10.10 29.02
N PRO A 358 23.29 11.29 29.27
CA PRO A 358 24.30 11.46 30.30
C PRO A 358 23.73 11.21 31.70
N GLN A 359 24.55 10.69 32.62
CA GLN A 359 24.11 10.35 33.98
C GLN A 359 23.46 11.54 34.70
N SER A 360 23.97 12.76 34.47
CA SER A 360 23.40 13.99 35.04
C SER A 360 21.95 14.24 34.61
N PHE A 361 21.56 13.84 33.36
CA PHE A 361 20.18 13.94 32.92
C PHE A 361 19.31 12.83 33.52
N ILE A 362 19.85 11.60 33.61
CA ILE A 362 19.17 10.45 34.23
C ILE A 362 18.84 10.74 35.70
N ASP A 363 19.73 11.40 36.43
CA ASP A 363 19.55 11.74 37.84
C ASP A 363 18.65 12.98 38.05
N SER A 364 18.28 13.67 37.00
CA SER A 364 17.45 14.89 37.06
C SER A 364 15.96 14.61 37.16
N GLU A 365 15.18 15.63 37.54
CA GLU A 365 13.71 15.58 37.51
C GLU A 365 13.13 15.44 36.10
N HIS A 366 13.91 15.81 35.08
CA HIS A 366 13.51 15.70 33.69
C HIS A 366 13.43 14.25 33.19
N HIS A 367 14.05 13.31 33.89
CA HIS A 367 14.02 11.88 33.61
C HIS A 367 12.78 11.19 34.24
N ARG A 368 11.61 11.82 34.13
CA ARG A 368 10.33 11.29 34.66
C ARG A 368 9.26 11.26 33.57
N GLY A 369 8.43 10.25 33.61
CA GLY A 369 7.31 10.09 32.67
C GLY A 369 7.51 8.95 31.67
N THR A 370 6.82 9.01 30.57
CA THR A 370 6.97 8.05 29.47
C THR A 370 8.28 8.26 28.71
N ASN A 371 8.76 7.23 28.02
CA ASN A 371 9.98 7.33 27.20
C ASN A 371 9.90 8.48 26.16
N ALA A 372 8.72 8.71 25.60
CA ALA A 372 8.53 9.81 24.67
C ALA A 372 8.67 11.18 25.34
N GLU A 373 8.05 11.39 26.51
CA GLU A 373 8.18 12.65 27.27
C GLU A 373 9.62 12.89 27.73
N ILE A 374 10.32 11.84 28.19
CA ILE A 374 11.72 11.90 28.57
C ILE A 374 12.58 12.33 27.37
N ALA A 375 12.36 11.75 26.19
CA ALA A 375 13.07 12.11 24.97
C ALA A 375 12.89 13.59 24.60
N TYR A 376 11.68 14.13 24.69
CA TYR A 376 11.43 15.55 24.38
C TYR A 376 12.09 16.51 25.38
N ARG A 377 12.12 16.16 26.66
CA ARG A 377 12.90 16.92 27.66
C ARG A 377 14.40 16.82 27.40
N PHE A 378 14.89 15.63 27.07
CA PHE A 378 16.30 15.41 26.75
C PHE A 378 16.76 16.30 25.59
N PHE A 379 16.00 16.42 24.50
CA PHE A 379 16.35 17.25 23.36
C PHE A 379 16.52 18.73 23.72
N VAL A 380 15.81 19.24 24.72
CA VAL A 380 15.90 20.63 25.15
C VAL A 380 17.00 20.79 26.22
N VAL A 381 17.07 19.91 27.22
CA VAL A 381 17.90 20.11 28.38
C VAL A 381 19.33 19.61 28.18
N ALA A 382 19.50 18.45 27.52
CA ALA A 382 20.81 17.79 27.42
C ALA A 382 21.51 18.00 26.06
N CYS A 383 20.77 18.41 25.01
CA CYS A 383 21.32 18.57 23.66
C CYS A 383 21.65 20.02 23.30
N GLN A 384 21.84 20.90 24.28
CA GLN A 384 22.18 22.32 24.05
C GLN A 384 23.39 22.53 23.13
N PRO A 385 24.51 21.78 23.26
CA PRO A 385 25.66 21.91 22.36
C PRO A 385 25.30 21.59 20.90
N GLN A 386 24.44 20.58 20.66
CA GLN A 386 23.99 20.19 19.35
C GLN A 386 23.02 21.24 18.77
N ILE A 387 22.11 21.78 19.58
CA ILE A 387 21.25 22.90 19.19
C ILE A 387 22.09 24.11 18.76
N ARG A 388 23.13 24.45 19.52
CA ARG A 388 24.09 25.50 19.12
C ARG A 388 24.68 25.20 17.73
N LEU A 389 25.21 23.99 17.53
CA LEU A 389 25.80 23.58 16.25
C LEU A 389 24.81 23.72 15.10
N ILE A 390 23.55 23.26 15.28
CA ILE A 390 22.49 23.38 14.29
C ILE A 390 22.26 24.85 13.91
N MET A 391 22.07 25.71 14.90
CA MET A 391 21.77 27.13 14.67
C MET A 391 22.93 27.86 13.99
N GLN A 392 24.16 27.57 14.39
CA GLN A 392 25.37 28.12 13.75
C GLN A 392 25.49 27.63 12.29
N THR A 393 25.26 26.33 12.05
CA THR A 393 25.27 25.77 10.70
C THR A 393 24.25 26.46 9.79
N ILE A 394 23.05 26.70 10.28
CA ILE A 394 22.01 27.40 9.51
C ILE A 394 22.41 28.84 9.26
N LEU A 395 22.97 29.51 10.26
CA LEU A 395 23.46 30.89 10.13
C LEU A 395 24.54 31.02 9.03
N GLU A 396 25.48 30.09 8.99
CA GLU A 396 26.64 30.07 8.09
C GLU A 396 26.34 29.52 6.70
N ALA A 397 25.21 28.83 6.51
CA ALA A 397 24.86 28.22 5.22
C ALA A 397 24.66 29.27 4.12
N PHE A 398 25.26 29.05 2.96
CA PHE A 398 25.15 29.95 1.78
C PHE A 398 23.91 29.70 0.91
N GLY A 399 23.10 28.70 1.22
CA GLY A 399 21.90 28.33 0.45
C GLY A 399 20.94 27.49 1.31
N PRO A 400 19.95 26.86 0.65
CA PRO A 400 18.91 26.09 1.34
C PRO A 400 19.48 24.96 2.22
N VAL A 401 18.91 24.83 3.40
CA VAL A 401 19.29 23.84 4.40
C VAL A 401 18.21 22.76 4.51
N LEU A 402 18.60 21.49 4.47
CA LEU A 402 17.74 20.35 4.78
C LEU A 402 18.07 19.83 6.18
N ILE A 403 17.04 19.75 7.03
CA ILE A 403 17.15 19.20 8.39
C ILE A 403 16.36 17.89 8.42
N HIS A 404 16.98 16.83 8.91
CA HIS A 404 16.28 15.57 9.06
C HIS A 404 16.75 14.76 10.28
N CYS A 405 15.88 13.85 10.71
CA CYS A 405 16.23 12.76 11.60
C CYS A 405 15.87 11.42 10.92
N PHE A 406 15.37 10.43 11.63
CA PHE A 406 14.86 9.20 11.01
C PHE A 406 13.53 9.43 10.28
N ALA A 407 12.45 9.69 11.03
CA ALA A 407 11.11 9.91 10.46
C ALA A 407 10.84 11.37 10.02
N GLY A 408 11.74 12.31 10.36
CA GLY A 408 11.51 13.74 10.13
C GLY A 408 10.43 14.33 11.03
N LYS A 409 10.12 13.67 12.16
CA LYS A 409 9.00 13.98 13.04
C LYS A 409 9.45 14.64 14.34
N ASP A 410 10.05 13.88 15.27
CA ASP A 410 10.30 14.33 16.64
C ASP A 410 11.49 15.28 16.74
N ARG A 411 12.72 14.80 16.56
CA ARG A 411 13.96 15.60 16.58
C ARG A 411 13.90 16.77 15.60
N THR A 412 13.52 16.47 14.37
CA THR A 412 13.33 17.48 13.31
C THR A 412 12.20 18.44 13.64
N GLY A 413 11.12 17.96 14.26
CA GLY A 413 9.98 18.77 14.67
C GLY A 413 10.35 19.80 15.75
N ILE A 414 11.17 19.42 16.74
CA ILE A 414 11.64 20.33 17.78
C ILE A 414 12.56 21.42 17.20
N VAL A 415 13.51 21.04 16.34
CA VAL A 415 14.39 22.02 15.69
C VAL A 415 13.57 22.97 14.79
N ALA A 416 12.62 22.44 14.02
CA ALA A 416 11.72 23.24 13.21
C ALA A 416 10.86 24.21 14.07
N ALA A 417 10.36 23.75 15.22
CA ALA A 417 9.61 24.58 16.16
C ALA A 417 10.47 25.71 16.75
N MET A 418 11.72 25.46 17.08
CA MET A 418 12.66 26.49 17.55
C MET A 418 12.91 27.56 16.49
N LEU A 419 13.14 27.15 15.23
CA LEU A 419 13.32 28.07 14.12
C LEU A 419 12.06 28.90 13.83
N ALA A 420 10.90 28.24 13.85
CA ALA A 420 9.62 28.90 13.69
C ALA A 420 9.37 29.94 14.79
N TRP A 421 9.63 29.58 16.04
CA TRP A 421 9.49 30.51 17.16
C TRP A 421 10.44 31.71 17.02
N LEU A 422 11.71 31.46 16.71
CA LEU A 422 12.71 32.51 16.51
C LEU A 422 12.32 33.45 15.34
N SER A 423 11.70 32.93 14.27
CA SER A 423 11.21 33.75 13.16
C SER A 423 9.99 34.61 13.52
N GLY A 424 9.35 34.37 14.67
CA GLY A 424 8.17 35.07 15.15
C GLY A 424 6.85 34.41 14.77
N ALA A 425 6.86 33.12 14.46
CA ALA A 425 5.63 32.35 14.27
C ALA A 425 4.83 32.26 15.59
N ASN A 426 3.51 32.25 15.47
CA ASN A 426 2.64 32.03 16.60
C ASN A 426 2.57 30.53 16.99
N PRO A 427 2.11 30.18 18.21
CA PRO A 427 2.04 28.79 18.66
C PRO A 427 1.18 27.88 17.76
N GLU A 428 0.13 28.42 17.13
CA GLU A 428 -0.75 27.65 16.24
C GLU A 428 -0.03 27.23 14.96
N GLN A 429 0.75 28.13 14.36
CA GLN A 429 1.57 27.84 13.17
C GLN A 429 2.64 26.79 13.47
N ILE A 430 3.33 26.90 14.63
CA ILE A 430 4.34 25.94 15.08
C ILE A 430 3.68 24.57 15.22
N MET A 431 2.54 24.50 15.88
CA MET A 431 1.82 23.25 16.09
C MET A 431 1.30 22.67 14.77
N GLN A 432 0.82 23.52 13.85
CA GLN A 432 0.36 23.10 12.52
C GLN A 432 1.47 22.43 11.71
N ASP A 433 2.69 23.01 11.67
CA ASP A 433 3.81 22.36 10.99
C ASP A 433 4.19 21.03 11.66
N TYR A 434 4.21 20.97 12.98
CA TYR A 434 4.53 19.74 13.69
C TYR A 434 3.51 18.64 13.39
N LEU A 435 2.22 18.92 13.50
CA LEU A 435 1.13 17.96 13.25
C LEU A 435 1.02 17.55 11.77
N ALA A 436 1.50 18.40 10.84
CA ALA A 436 1.59 18.05 9.42
C ALA A 436 2.56 16.91 9.13
N SER A 437 3.31 16.43 10.12
CA SER A 437 4.15 15.21 10.00
C SER A 437 3.34 13.91 9.94
N GLU A 438 2.07 13.90 10.31
CA GLU A 438 1.05 12.85 10.16
C GLU A 438 1.35 11.49 10.84
N GLN A 439 2.53 11.19 11.22
CA GLN A 439 2.96 9.89 11.77
C GLN A 439 2.71 9.86 13.27
N ASP A 440 1.49 9.62 13.74
CA ASP A 440 1.16 9.55 15.17
C ASP A 440 1.73 10.70 16.03
N THR A 441 1.92 11.88 15.43
CA THR A 441 2.38 13.08 16.14
C THR A 441 1.42 13.46 17.26
N GLN A 442 1.95 13.70 18.44
CA GLN A 442 1.18 14.06 19.63
C GLN A 442 1.51 15.49 20.04
N ALA A 443 0.52 16.37 19.94
CA ALA A 443 0.68 17.79 20.27
C ALA A 443 1.27 18.02 21.68
N ASP A 444 0.93 17.17 22.64
CA ASP A 444 1.36 17.28 24.02
C ASP A 444 2.88 17.06 24.18
N LEU A 445 3.48 16.20 23.33
CA LEU A 445 4.92 15.99 23.33
C LEU A 445 5.67 17.26 22.90
N LEU A 446 5.26 17.92 21.83
CA LEU A 446 5.88 19.18 21.42
C LEU A 446 5.68 20.26 22.49
N ARG A 447 4.50 20.34 23.15
CA ARG A 447 4.26 21.29 24.24
C ARG A 447 5.29 21.14 25.36
N ILE A 448 5.66 19.93 25.75
CA ILE A 448 6.71 19.70 26.75
C ILE A 448 8.01 20.45 26.39
N ALA A 449 8.45 20.36 25.14
CA ALA A 449 9.65 21.05 24.70
C ALA A 449 9.48 22.58 24.69
N LEU A 450 8.34 23.07 24.21
CA LEU A 450 8.07 24.51 24.15
C LEU A 450 7.93 25.11 25.57
N ASP A 451 7.25 24.44 26.49
CA ASP A 451 7.11 24.86 27.88
C ASP A 451 8.45 24.92 28.61
N LEU A 452 9.36 23.97 28.33
CA LEU A 452 10.72 24.02 28.86
C LEU A 452 11.50 25.22 28.31
N ILE A 453 11.43 25.49 27.01
CA ILE A 453 12.08 26.66 26.40
C ILE A 453 11.53 27.96 27.02
N GLU A 454 10.22 28.02 27.30
CA GLU A 454 9.60 29.18 27.96
C GLU A 454 10.15 29.38 29.39
N GLN A 455 10.44 28.29 30.12
CA GLN A 455 11.07 28.35 31.46
C GLN A 455 12.47 28.97 31.43
N TYR A 456 13.18 28.87 30.30
CA TYR A 456 14.47 29.59 30.10
C TYR A 456 14.26 31.09 29.80
N GLY A 457 13.02 31.57 29.64
CA GLY A 457 12.70 32.94 29.27
C GLY A 457 12.42 33.14 27.79
N GLY A 458 12.03 32.06 27.12
CA GLY A 458 11.69 32.03 25.67
C GLY A 458 12.89 31.67 24.81
N ILE A 459 12.63 31.60 23.48
CA ILE A 459 13.58 31.03 22.52
C ILE A 459 14.93 31.78 22.44
N GLU A 460 14.93 33.12 22.51
CA GLU A 460 16.20 33.87 22.43
C GLU A 460 17.08 33.65 23.69
N ALA A 461 16.46 33.60 24.86
CA ALA A 461 17.17 33.29 26.11
C ALA A 461 17.68 31.85 26.12
N TYR A 462 16.87 30.90 25.69
CA TYR A 462 17.28 29.49 25.56
C TYR A 462 18.46 29.32 24.59
N LEU A 463 18.44 29.98 23.41
CA LEU A 463 19.55 29.92 22.48
C LEU A 463 20.81 30.57 23.03
N SER A 464 20.70 31.60 23.85
CA SER A 464 21.81 32.20 24.58
C SER A 464 22.42 31.21 25.60
N ASP A 465 21.57 30.47 26.32
CA ASP A 465 22.00 29.38 27.22
C ASP A 465 22.66 28.23 26.49
N CYS A 466 22.23 27.96 25.24
CA CYS A 466 22.94 27.01 24.36
C CYS A 466 24.32 27.50 23.92
N GLY A 467 24.67 28.77 24.18
CA GLY A 467 25.96 29.39 23.91
C GLY A 467 26.03 30.13 22.55
N LEU A 468 24.91 30.57 22.00
CA LEU A 468 24.90 31.52 20.90
C LEU A 468 25.07 32.95 21.45
N GLU A 469 25.91 33.76 20.80
CA GLU A 469 26.03 35.16 21.09
C GLU A 469 24.79 35.97 20.66
N PRO A 470 24.40 37.03 21.37
CA PRO A 470 23.21 37.82 21.04
C PRO A 470 23.18 38.29 19.59
N PHE A 471 24.34 38.67 19.02
CA PHE A 471 24.40 39.10 17.63
C PHE A 471 24.11 37.93 16.65
N GLN A 472 24.59 36.72 16.95
CA GLN A 472 24.32 35.53 16.14
C GLN A 472 22.80 35.20 16.14
N ILE A 473 22.16 35.33 17.29
CA ILE A 473 20.68 35.11 17.40
C ILE A 473 19.94 36.13 16.54
N GLN A 474 20.34 37.41 16.55
CA GLN A 474 19.71 38.42 15.74
C GLN A 474 19.99 38.23 14.23
N GLU A 475 21.18 37.87 13.86
CA GLU A 475 21.52 37.54 12.46
C GLU A 475 20.74 36.32 11.95
N LEU A 476 20.63 35.27 12.77
CA LEU A 476 19.81 34.09 12.43
C LEU A 476 18.34 34.45 12.27
N LYS A 477 17.81 35.27 13.18
CA LYS A 477 16.44 35.78 13.10
C LYS A 477 16.20 36.59 11.84
N TYR A 478 17.19 37.42 11.46
CA TYR A 478 17.15 38.20 10.22
C TYR A 478 17.16 37.28 8.98
N LYS A 479 18.09 36.34 8.97
CA LYS A 479 18.21 35.33 7.90
C LYS A 479 16.94 34.53 7.73
N LEU A 480 16.33 34.05 8.82
CA LEU A 480 15.07 33.31 8.75
C LEU A 480 13.94 34.12 8.10
N LYS A 481 13.93 35.45 8.23
CA LYS A 481 12.88 36.34 7.71
C LYS A 481 13.14 36.83 6.28
N TYR A 482 14.40 37.03 5.91
CA TYR A 482 14.74 37.76 4.68
C TYR A 482 15.65 36.98 3.72
N GLY A 483 16.14 35.81 4.10
CA GLY A 483 17.00 34.92 3.31
C GLY A 483 18.50 35.10 3.57
#